data_2e816c63f960629990cd9a342d21c3a9
#
_entry.id   2e816c63f960629990cd9a342d21c3a9
#
_cell.length_a   1.000
_cell.length_b   1.000
_cell.length_c   1.000
_cell.angle_alpha   90.00
_cell.angle_beta   90.00
_cell.angle_gamma   90.00
#
_symmetry.space_group_name_H-M   'P 1'
#
loop_
_entity.id
_entity.type
_entity.pdbx_description
1 polymer ?
#
loop_
_entity_poly.entity_id
_entity_poly.type
_entity_poly.pdbx_seq_one_letter_code
_entity_poly.pdbx_strand_id
1 'polypeptide(L)'
;VDAIGFHYRTNATSDYITMADVDDKEVWYSEGCATFGYSELQENKTAEYGAGTIGGYQSPLALLDSLPNAFVGSRRTMYMFQPAIGSFYEGIQYGHKELLSARDPWSGYIHYDPVLYMLSHITKFAKTGWENDTNTNGIWRVLPNATYGSFGSSDNEHQTAGINGDASYMTLAAPDKTNFSTVFINNTQNEKTFAIKTSDLNLSVDALHIWTTVTDDYLKQGEDVKIEDGIAYVTVPAYSVVTATTLDTTPERFPTE
;
A
#
# COMPACT_ATOMS: atom_id res chain seq x y z
N VAL A 1 -22.76 3.59 18.80
CA VAL A 1 -21.64 3.96 17.93
C VAL A 1 -21.21 2.70 17.17
N ASP A 2 -21.18 2.75 15.86
CA ASP A 2 -20.90 1.59 15.01
C ASP A 2 -19.43 1.56 14.58
N ALA A 3 -18.82 2.74 14.37
CA ALA A 3 -17.43 2.90 14.02
C ALA A 3 -16.77 4.07 14.76
N ILE A 4 -15.46 4.00 14.90
CA ILE A 4 -14.63 5.04 15.53
C ILE A 4 -13.58 5.48 14.53
N GLY A 5 -13.57 6.76 14.17
CA GLY A 5 -12.61 7.35 13.27
C GLY A 5 -11.60 8.22 14.00
N PHE A 6 -10.36 8.22 13.51
CA PHE A 6 -9.32 9.14 13.96
C PHE A 6 -8.37 9.50 12.83
N HIS A 7 -7.59 10.55 13.03
CA HIS A 7 -6.74 11.16 12.02
C HIS A 7 -5.26 10.97 12.34
N TYR A 8 -4.44 10.93 11.30
CA TYR A 8 -2.97 11.11 11.31
C TYR A 8 -2.15 10.21 12.24
N ARG A 9 -2.71 9.11 12.71
CA ARG A 9 -2.00 8.13 13.54
C ARG A 9 -2.02 6.76 12.91
N THR A 10 -0.87 6.15 12.77
CA THR A 10 -0.79 4.77 12.26
C THR A 10 -1.05 3.74 13.35
N ASN A 11 -0.78 4.07 14.60
CA ASN A 11 -1.01 3.18 15.73
C ASN A 11 -2.30 3.55 16.48
N ALA A 12 -3.17 2.58 16.68
CA ALA A 12 -4.30 2.74 17.60
C ALA A 12 -3.81 2.67 19.04
N THR A 13 -4.49 3.40 19.93
CA THR A 13 -4.30 3.23 21.37
C THR A 13 -4.87 1.89 21.84
N SER A 14 -4.48 1.46 23.02
CA SER A 14 -5.05 0.24 23.65
C SER A 14 -6.57 0.26 23.74
N ASP A 15 -7.16 1.44 23.94
CA ASP A 15 -8.61 1.60 24.03
C ASP A 15 -9.28 1.31 22.68
N TYR A 16 -8.74 1.83 21.58
CA TYR A 16 -9.27 1.55 20.23
C TYR A 16 -9.12 0.06 19.86
N ILE A 17 -8.00 -0.56 20.25
CA ILE A 17 -7.79 -1.99 20.04
C ILE A 17 -8.83 -2.80 20.85
N THR A 18 -9.08 -2.41 22.10
CA THR A 18 -10.12 -3.03 22.93
C THR A 18 -11.51 -2.87 22.31
N MET A 19 -11.84 -1.70 21.81
CA MET A 19 -13.12 -1.45 21.13
C MET A 19 -13.26 -2.32 19.86
N ALA A 20 -12.19 -2.56 19.13
CA ALA A 20 -12.22 -3.46 17.98
C ALA A 20 -12.32 -4.92 18.38
N ASP A 21 -11.46 -5.39 19.27
CA ASP A 21 -11.30 -6.82 19.58
C ASP A 21 -12.35 -7.34 20.57
N VAL A 22 -12.92 -6.48 21.43
CA VAL A 22 -13.88 -6.86 22.50
C VAL A 22 -15.29 -6.35 22.21
N ASP A 23 -15.42 -5.10 21.77
CA ASP A 23 -16.72 -4.46 21.57
C ASP A 23 -17.23 -4.59 20.12
N ASP A 24 -16.46 -5.28 19.24
CA ASP A 24 -16.76 -5.50 17.82
C ASP A 24 -17.09 -4.20 17.07
N LYS A 25 -16.28 -3.16 17.30
CA LYS A 25 -16.42 -1.86 16.65
C LYS A 25 -15.41 -1.71 15.52
N GLU A 26 -15.87 -1.13 14.42
CA GLU A 26 -14.97 -0.76 13.35
C GLU A 26 -14.06 0.41 13.76
N VAL A 27 -12.79 0.32 13.38
CA VAL A 27 -11.80 1.37 13.59
C VAL A 27 -11.35 1.91 12.24
N TRP A 28 -11.57 3.20 12.01
CA TRP A 28 -11.31 3.85 10.75
C TRP A 28 -10.14 4.83 10.84
N TYR A 29 -9.25 4.78 9.86
CA TYR A 29 -8.34 5.88 9.57
C TYR A 29 -9.08 6.87 8.69
N SER A 30 -9.82 7.77 9.29
CA SER A 30 -10.80 8.62 8.63
C SER A 30 -10.18 9.87 7.97
N GLU A 31 -8.92 10.15 8.25
CA GLU A 31 -8.16 11.19 7.55
C GLU A 31 -6.67 10.89 7.65
N GLY A 32 -6.03 10.61 6.52
CA GLY A 32 -4.59 10.42 6.40
C GLY A 32 -4.05 11.20 5.22
N CYS A 33 -2.84 11.70 5.35
CA CYS A 33 -2.14 12.30 4.22
C CYS A 33 -1.51 11.20 3.36
N ALA A 34 -1.42 11.43 2.05
CA ALA A 34 -0.44 10.79 1.22
C ALA A 34 0.96 11.16 1.74
N THR A 35 1.91 11.45 0.97
CA THR A 35 3.24 11.81 1.47
C THR A 35 3.46 13.31 1.37
N PHE A 36 4.14 13.89 2.35
CA PHE A 36 4.53 15.30 2.29
C PHE A 36 5.80 15.53 1.46
N GLY A 37 6.51 14.48 1.09
CA GLY A 37 7.89 14.60 0.72
C GLY A 37 8.23 14.37 -0.74
N TYR A 38 7.46 13.61 -1.48
CA TYR A 38 7.82 13.26 -2.84
C TYR A 38 6.68 13.46 -3.81
N SER A 39 6.77 14.55 -4.56
CA SER A 39 6.11 14.70 -5.86
C SER A 39 7.20 14.93 -6.90
N GLU A 40 7.04 14.38 -8.09
CA GLU A 40 7.94 14.63 -9.22
C GLU A 40 7.97 16.11 -9.60
N LEU A 41 6.90 16.84 -9.29
CA LEU A 41 6.78 18.28 -9.50
C LEU A 41 7.46 19.13 -8.43
N GLN A 42 7.96 18.52 -7.37
CA GLN A 42 8.61 19.26 -6.29
C GLN A 42 10.00 19.73 -6.71
N GLU A 43 10.20 21.04 -6.77
CA GLU A 43 11.48 21.65 -7.19
C GLU A 43 12.65 21.35 -6.24
N ASN A 44 12.37 21.18 -4.95
CA ASN A 44 13.37 20.97 -3.90
C ASN A 44 13.25 19.59 -3.28
N LYS A 45 13.55 18.55 -4.06
CA LYS A 45 13.70 17.18 -3.54
C LYS A 45 14.93 17.14 -2.64
N THR A 46 14.72 17.14 -1.33
CA THR A 46 15.84 17.04 -0.36
C THR A 46 16.12 15.59 -0.02
N ALA A 47 17.34 15.28 0.38
CA ALA A 47 17.72 13.94 0.83
C ALA A 47 16.87 13.46 2.03
N GLU A 48 16.34 14.37 2.83
CA GLU A 48 15.47 14.10 3.97
C GLU A 48 14.16 13.42 3.53
N TYR A 49 13.66 13.75 2.34
CA TYR A 49 12.42 13.24 1.79
C TYR A 49 12.62 12.25 0.63
N GLY A 50 13.77 11.59 0.56
CA GLY A 50 14.03 10.61 -0.48
C GLY A 50 14.29 11.21 -1.87
N ALA A 51 15.05 12.30 -1.91
CA ALA A 51 15.37 13.03 -3.14
C ALA A 51 15.72 12.10 -4.32
N GLY A 52 14.96 12.20 -5.39
CA GLY A 52 15.17 11.44 -6.62
C GLY A 52 14.76 9.97 -6.56
N THR A 53 14.10 9.50 -5.48
CA THR A 53 13.58 8.13 -5.38
C THR A 53 12.19 8.11 -4.76
N ILE A 54 11.44 7.03 -4.97
CA ILE A 54 10.16 6.79 -4.31
C ILE A 54 10.33 6.33 -2.86
N GLY A 55 11.57 6.06 -2.41
CA GLY A 55 11.92 5.56 -1.09
C GLY A 55 12.45 6.62 -0.14
N GLY A 56 12.60 6.24 1.12
CA GLY A 56 13.11 7.09 2.19
C GLY A 56 12.05 7.50 3.22
N TYR A 57 12.41 8.44 4.08
CA TYR A 57 11.52 8.98 5.09
C TYR A 57 10.42 9.85 4.46
N GLN A 58 9.18 9.71 4.90
CA GLN A 58 8.02 10.44 4.35
C GLN A 58 7.84 10.29 2.82
N SER A 59 8.30 9.19 2.26
CA SER A 59 8.21 8.88 0.84
C SER A 59 6.91 8.14 0.48
N PRO A 60 6.60 7.98 -0.81
CA PRO A 60 5.53 7.10 -1.26
C PRO A 60 5.64 5.67 -0.70
N LEU A 61 6.85 5.10 -0.63
CA LEU A 61 7.07 3.79 -0.02
C LEU A 61 6.84 3.81 1.49
N ALA A 62 7.20 4.88 2.20
CA ALA A 62 6.95 5.00 3.64
C ALA A 62 5.45 4.99 3.95
N LEU A 63 4.64 5.64 3.11
CA LEU A 63 3.19 5.59 3.24
C LEU A 63 2.68 4.14 3.11
N LEU A 64 3.08 3.45 2.06
CA LEU A 64 2.63 2.08 1.82
C LEU A 64 3.12 1.13 2.93
N ASP A 65 4.35 1.32 3.40
CA ASP A 65 4.97 0.58 4.50
C ASP A 65 4.25 0.77 5.86
N SER A 66 3.45 1.82 6.00
CA SER A 66 2.62 2.04 7.18
C SER A 66 1.32 1.22 7.18
N LEU A 67 0.84 0.76 6.02
CA LEU A 67 -0.46 0.10 5.89
C LEU A 67 -0.55 -1.25 6.62
N PRO A 68 0.47 -2.13 6.61
CA PRO A 68 0.43 -3.35 7.42
C PRO A 68 0.14 -3.09 8.89
N ASN A 69 0.77 -2.07 9.46
CA ASN A 69 0.48 -1.66 10.83
C ASN A 69 -0.92 -1.06 10.99
N ALA A 70 -1.38 -0.28 10.04
CA ALA A 70 -2.73 0.28 10.08
C ALA A 70 -3.79 -0.82 10.13
N PHE A 71 -3.73 -1.79 9.21
CA PHE A 71 -4.76 -2.83 9.10
C PHE A 71 -4.62 -3.93 10.16
N VAL A 72 -3.41 -4.35 10.48
CA VAL A 72 -3.19 -5.46 11.43
C VAL A 72 -2.88 -4.94 12.82
N GLY A 73 -1.86 -4.12 12.99
CA GLY A 73 -1.44 -3.62 14.31
C GLY A 73 -2.52 -2.76 14.97
N SER A 74 -3.21 -1.93 14.21
CA SER A 74 -4.21 -0.97 14.70
C SER A 74 -5.66 -1.39 14.45
N ARG A 75 -5.91 -2.60 13.94
CA ARG A 75 -7.26 -3.16 13.71
C ARG A 75 -8.15 -2.31 12.80
N ARG A 76 -7.57 -1.53 11.91
CA ARG A 76 -8.35 -0.69 11.01
C ARG A 76 -9.04 -1.48 9.92
N THR A 77 -10.28 -1.09 9.63
CA THR A 77 -11.07 -1.67 8.54
C THR A 77 -11.16 -0.73 7.34
N MET A 78 -10.80 0.54 7.52
CA MET A 78 -10.78 1.54 6.47
C MET A 78 -9.57 2.46 6.60
N TYR A 79 -9.00 2.84 5.46
CA TYR A 79 -7.94 3.85 5.36
C TYR A 79 -8.32 4.88 4.30
N MET A 80 -8.51 6.13 4.72
CA MET A 80 -8.92 7.23 3.86
C MET A 80 -7.76 8.18 3.63
N PHE A 81 -7.39 8.36 2.37
CA PHE A 81 -6.38 9.32 1.97
C PHE A 81 -6.99 10.68 1.68
N GLN A 82 -6.23 11.74 1.94
CA GLN A 82 -6.56 13.08 1.53
C GLN A 82 -5.31 13.89 1.18
N PRO A 83 -5.45 14.77 0.21
CA PRO A 83 -6.53 14.84 -0.79
C PRO A 83 -6.28 13.85 -1.93
N ALA A 84 -7.33 13.48 -2.66
CA ALA A 84 -7.17 12.74 -3.91
C ALA A 84 -6.55 13.65 -4.99
N ILE A 85 -7.02 14.88 -5.10
CA ILE A 85 -6.51 15.90 -6.03
C ILE A 85 -6.12 17.11 -5.21
N GLY A 86 -4.89 17.58 -5.36
CA GLY A 86 -4.39 18.79 -4.74
C GLY A 86 -3.89 19.80 -5.75
N SER A 87 -4.01 21.08 -5.41
CA SER A 87 -3.42 22.16 -6.22
C SER A 87 -1.95 22.32 -5.89
N PHE A 88 -1.18 22.64 -6.91
CA PHE A 88 0.24 22.92 -6.79
C PHE A 88 0.55 24.30 -7.37
N TYR A 89 0.69 25.30 -6.51
CA TYR A 89 1.08 26.66 -6.90
C TYR A 89 1.88 27.31 -5.77
N GLU A 90 2.61 28.37 -6.11
CA GLU A 90 3.44 29.08 -5.16
C GLU A 90 2.64 29.59 -3.96
N GLY A 91 3.14 29.31 -2.75
CA GLY A 91 2.52 29.72 -1.50
C GLY A 91 1.43 28.80 -0.96
N ILE A 92 1.16 27.66 -1.60
CA ILE A 92 0.25 26.66 -1.04
C ILE A 92 0.83 26.06 0.25
N GLN A 93 -0.01 25.96 1.28
CA GLN A 93 0.44 25.54 2.61
C GLN A 93 0.80 24.06 2.69
N TYR A 94 0.09 23.19 1.99
CA TYR A 94 0.23 21.74 2.07
C TYR A 94 0.28 21.10 0.69
N GLY A 95 1.22 21.54 -0.15
CA GLY A 95 1.44 20.93 -1.45
C GLY A 95 2.10 19.55 -1.35
N HIS A 96 1.98 18.78 -2.42
CA HIS A 96 2.68 17.50 -2.61
C HIS A 96 2.29 16.36 -1.65
N LYS A 97 1.06 16.35 -1.16
CA LYS A 97 0.50 15.26 -0.35
C LYS A 97 -0.67 14.53 -1.01
N GLU A 98 -1.00 14.93 -2.20
CA GLU A 98 -2.09 14.41 -3.03
C GLU A 98 -1.69 13.18 -3.84
N LEU A 99 -2.70 12.47 -4.36
CA LEU A 99 -2.50 11.39 -5.33
C LEU A 99 -2.36 11.92 -6.75
N LEU A 100 -3.01 13.05 -7.01
CA LEU A 100 -3.03 13.75 -8.30
C LEU A 100 -2.73 15.22 -8.04
N SER A 101 -1.70 15.73 -8.68
CA SER A 101 -1.35 17.15 -8.60
C SER A 101 -1.97 17.93 -9.75
N ALA A 102 -2.82 18.90 -9.42
CA ALA A 102 -3.34 19.89 -10.37
C ALA A 102 -2.53 21.18 -10.20
N ARG A 103 -1.56 21.43 -11.08
CA ARG A 103 -0.63 22.57 -10.94
C ARG A 103 -1.39 23.89 -10.80
N ASP A 104 -2.19 24.17 -11.79
CA ASP A 104 -3.08 25.35 -11.78
C ASP A 104 -4.50 24.82 -11.97
N PRO A 105 -5.41 24.95 -11.00
CA PRO A 105 -6.73 24.33 -11.07
C PRO A 105 -7.53 24.67 -12.34
N TRP A 106 -7.25 25.83 -12.94
CA TRP A 106 -7.88 26.31 -14.16
C TRP A 106 -7.19 25.90 -15.46
N SER A 107 -5.98 25.30 -15.39
CA SER A 107 -5.23 24.90 -16.59
C SER A 107 -5.70 23.57 -17.19
N GLY A 108 -6.34 22.74 -16.38
CA GLY A 108 -6.67 21.37 -16.75
C GLY A 108 -5.49 20.39 -16.70
N TYR A 109 -4.32 20.85 -16.29
CA TYR A 109 -3.16 20.00 -16.13
C TYR A 109 -3.29 19.12 -14.88
N ILE A 110 -3.12 17.81 -15.05
CA ILE A 110 -3.13 16.82 -13.96
C ILE A 110 -1.88 15.96 -14.08
N HIS A 111 -1.13 15.88 -13.01
CA HIS A 111 0.01 14.99 -12.86
C HIS A 111 -0.36 13.83 -11.92
N TYR A 112 0.05 12.61 -12.30
CA TYR A 112 -0.14 11.42 -11.49
C TYR A 112 1.07 11.20 -10.60
N ASP A 113 0.92 11.47 -9.31
CA ASP A 113 2.01 11.31 -8.36
C ASP A 113 2.33 9.82 -8.10
N PRO A 114 3.59 9.49 -7.77
CA PRO A 114 4.01 8.10 -7.57
C PRO A 114 3.17 7.33 -6.56
N VAL A 115 2.64 8.00 -5.54
CA VAL A 115 1.80 7.37 -4.52
C VAL A 115 0.51 6.77 -5.08
N LEU A 116 -0.03 7.32 -6.17
CA LEU A 116 -1.18 6.73 -6.85
C LEU A 116 -0.86 5.32 -7.40
N TYR A 117 0.31 5.17 -8.00
CA TYR A 117 0.78 3.88 -8.50
C TYR A 117 1.07 2.91 -7.36
N MET A 118 1.62 3.41 -6.23
CA MET A 118 1.82 2.59 -5.03
C MET A 118 0.51 2.01 -4.52
N LEU A 119 -0.52 2.83 -4.38
CA LEU A 119 -1.84 2.38 -3.94
C LEU A 119 -2.49 1.42 -4.94
N SER A 120 -2.17 1.56 -6.21
CA SER A 120 -2.66 0.65 -7.25
C SER A 120 -2.18 -0.79 -7.05
N HIS A 121 -1.04 -1.01 -6.38
CA HIS A 121 -0.59 -2.34 -5.96
C HIS A 121 -1.56 -3.03 -4.97
N ILE A 122 -2.43 -2.27 -4.32
CA ILE A 122 -3.48 -2.83 -3.47
C ILE A 122 -4.81 -2.81 -4.22
N THR A 123 -5.21 -1.66 -4.73
CA THR A 123 -6.56 -1.47 -5.27
C THR A 123 -6.82 -2.22 -6.56
N LYS A 124 -5.80 -2.47 -7.39
CA LYS A 124 -5.92 -3.24 -8.64
C LYS A 124 -5.82 -4.75 -8.44
N PHE A 125 -5.20 -5.19 -7.35
CA PHE A 125 -4.91 -6.60 -7.09
C PHE A 125 -5.65 -7.17 -5.88
N ALA A 126 -6.62 -6.45 -5.33
CA ALA A 126 -7.54 -6.94 -4.32
C ALA A 126 -8.97 -6.67 -4.77
N LYS A 127 -9.77 -7.72 -4.92
CA LYS A 127 -11.19 -7.56 -5.25
C LYS A 127 -11.95 -7.10 -4.02
N THR A 128 -12.79 -6.10 -4.21
CA THR A 128 -13.69 -5.59 -3.19
C THR A 128 -15.09 -6.15 -3.38
N GLY A 129 -15.83 -6.36 -2.30
CA GLY A 129 -17.13 -7.00 -2.36
C GLY A 129 -18.21 -6.23 -3.12
N TRP A 130 -18.04 -4.94 -3.32
CA TRP A 130 -18.99 -4.10 -4.07
C TRP A 130 -18.91 -4.28 -5.60
N GLU A 131 -17.85 -4.91 -6.10
CA GLU A 131 -17.69 -5.19 -7.53
C GLU A 131 -18.46 -6.43 -7.97
N ASN A 132 -19.09 -7.12 -7.03
CA ASN A 132 -19.77 -8.38 -7.27
C ASN A 132 -21.15 -8.37 -6.59
N ASP A 133 -22.20 -8.25 -7.36
CA ASP A 133 -23.59 -8.22 -6.88
C ASP A 133 -23.98 -9.43 -6.03
N THR A 134 -23.36 -10.56 -6.27
CA THR A 134 -23.61 -11.78 -5.50
C THR A 134 -22.76 -11.88 -4.26
N ASN A 135 -21.69 -11.10 -4.15
CA ASN A 135 -20.69 -11.14 -3.08
C ASN A 135 -20.21 -12.55 -2.71
N THR A 136 -20.28 -13.49 -3.66
CA THR A 136 -19.95 -14.90 -3.41
C THR A 136 -18.48 -15.13 -3.21
N ASN A 137 -17.63 -14.31 -3.84
CA ASN A 137 -16.18 -14.34 -3.64
C ASN A 137 -15.74 -13.35 -2.56
N GLY A 138 -16.69 -12.64 -2.00
CA GLY A 138 -16.57 -11.82 -0.82
C GLY A 138 -15.59 -10.66 -0.92
N ILE A 139 -15.60 -9.86 0.12
CA ILE A 139 -14.61 -8.82 0.35
C ILE A 139 -13.29 -9.51 0.73
N TRP A 140 -12.22 -9.19 -0.01
CA TRP A 140 -10.91 -9.68 0.36
C TRP A 140 -10.49 -9.10 1.71
N ARG A 141 -9.83 -9.93 2.51
CA ARG A 141 -9.38 -9.59 3.85
C ARG A 141 -7.87 -9.63 3.91
N VAL A 142 -7.32 -8.71 4.69
CA VAL A 142 -5.91 -8.79 5.10
C VAL A 142 -5.75 -10.03 5.99
N LEU A 143 -4.75 -10.85 5.68
CA LEU A 143 -4.39 -12.02 6.49
C LEU A 143 -3.34 -11.62 7.53
N PRO A 144 -3.70 -11.52 8.83
CA PRO A 144 -2.76 -11.07 9.86
C PRO A 144 -1.50 -11.94 9.96
N ASN A 145 -1.65 -13.26 9.82
CA ASN A 145 -0.54 -14.22 9.91
C ASN A 145 0.37 -14.23 8.67
N ALA A 146 -0.04 -13.57 7.59
CA ALA A 146 0.72 -13.40 6.35
C ALA A 146 0.94 -11.91 6.03
N THR A 147 1.03 -11.09 7.07
CA THR A 147 1.28 -9.65 7.00
C THR A 147 2.33 -9.29 8.04
N TYR A 148 3.31 -8.50 7.62
CA TYR A 148 4.40 -8.03 8.48
C TYR A 148 4.63 -6.54 8.26
N GLY A 149 4.84 -5.82 9.36
CA GLY A 149 5.18 -4.40 9.34
C GLY A 149 5.73 -3.97 10.68
N SER A 150 6.01 -2.68 10.84
CA SER A 150 6.41 -2.12 12.12
C SER A 150 5.19 -1.99 13.03
N PHE A 151 4.84 -3.02 13.76
CA PHE A 151 3.74 -3.02 14.75
C PHE A 151 4.15 -2.37 16.07
N GLY A 152 4.96 -1.35 16.01
CA GLY A 152 5.50 -0.68 17.18
C GLY A 152 4.49 0.19 17.92
N SER A 153 4.88 0.60 19.13
CA SER A 153 4.08 1.42 20.04
C SER A 153 4.20 2.94 19.80
N SER A 154 4.82 3.35 18.70
CA SER A 154 5.00 4.79 18.43
C SER A 154 3.72 5.37 17.80
N ASP A 155 3.32 6.53 18.31
CA ASP A 155 2.23 7.33 17.73
C ASP A 155 2.64 8.04 16.43
N ASN A 156 3.82 7.76 15.91
CA ASN A 156 4.33 8.40 14.71
C ASN A 156 3.81 7.70 13.47
N GLU A 157 3.07 8.39 12.63
CA GLU A 157 2.57 7.88 11.35
C GLU A 157 3.67 7.53 10.34
N HIS A 158 4.89 7.98 10.58
CA HIS A 158 6.06 7.69 9.77
C HIS A 158 6.87 6.48 10.24
N GLN A 159 6.42 5.79 11.27
CA GLN A 159 7.11 4.59 11.74
C GLN A 159 6.80 3.39 10.86
N THR A 160 7.79 2.95 10.14
CA THR A 160 7.71 1.94 9.11
C THR A 160 8.78 0.86 9.32
N ALA A 161 8.64 -0.29 8.69
CA ALA A 161 9.64 -1.37 8.74
C ALA A 161 10.98 -0.90 8.13
N GLY A 162 10.93 -0.07 7.08
CA GLY A 162 12.10 0.49 6.42
C GLY A 162 13.03 1.28 7.32
N ILE A 163 12.52 1.94 8.36
CA ILE A 163 13.34 2.64 9.36
C ILE A 163 14.29 1.66 10.08
N ASN A 164 13.84 0.43 10.28
CA ASN A 164 14.62 -0.62 10.93
C ASN A 164 15.46 -1.44 9.94
N GLY A 165 15.48 -1.08 8.66
CA GLY A 165 16.19 -1.82 7.62
C GLY A 165 15.47 -3.07 7.13
N ASP A 166 14.18 -3.22 7.46
CA ASP A 166 13.33 -4.33 7.07
C ASP A 166 12.37 -3.92 5.95
N ALA A 167 11.94 -4.90 5.16
CA ALA A 167 10.83 -4.75 4.24
C ALA A 167 9.55 -5.27 4.89
N SER A 168 8.42 -4.62 4.61
CA SER A 168 7.11 -5.07 5.04
C SER A 168 6.37 -5.80 3.92
N TYR A 169 5.29 -6.48 4.27
CA TYR A 169 4.38 -7.08 3.32
C TYR A 169 2.97 -7.18 3.89
N MET A 170 1.99 -7.13 2.99
CA MET A 170 0.58 -7.29 3.32
C MET A 170 -0.07 -8.26 2.33
N THR A 171 -0.67 -9.31 2.86
CA THR A 171 -1.40 -10.29 2.06
C THR A 171 -2.90 -10.09 2.20
N LEU A 172 -3.57 -9.97 1.06
CA LEU A 172 -5.02 -9.96 0.96
C LEU A 172 -5.48 -11.24 0.24
N ALA A 173 -6.54 -11.84 0.71
CA ALA A 173 -7.04 -13.07 0.13
C ALA A 173 -8.57 -13.08 0.02
N ALA A 174 -9.07 -13.81 -0.97
CA ALA A 174 -10.48 -14.15 -1.08
C ALA A 174 -10.91 -15.05 0.09
N PRO A 175 -12.17 -14.96 0.55
CA PRO A 175 -12.66 -15.77 1.67
C PRO A 175 -12.57 -17.28 1.43
N ASP A 176 -12.71 -17.74 0.18
CA ASP A 176 -12.61 -19.13 -0.24
C ASP A 176 -11.17 -19.63 -0.43
N LYS A 177 -10.19 -18.75 -0.27
CA LYS A 177 -8.75 -19.00 -0.40
C LYS A 177 -8.31 -19.45 -1.80
N THR A 178 -9.11 -19.20 -2.82
CA THR A 178 -8.76 -19.55 -4.21
C THR A 178 -7.86 -18.52 -4.85
N ASN A 179 -7.87 -17.29 -4.33
CA ASN A 179 -7.06 -16.18 -4.84
C ASN A 179 -6.47 -15.36 -3.71
N PHE A 180 -5.28 -14.83 -3.95
CA PHE A 180 -4.61 -13.90 -3.04
C PHE A 180 -3.69 -12.95 -3.81
N SER A 181 -3.30 -11.88 -3.13
CA SER A 181 -2.23 -10.97 -3.53
C SER A 181 -1.40 -10.62 -2.32
N THR A 182 -0.09 -10.72 -2.44
CA THR A 182 0.85 -10.21 -1.45
C THR A 182 1.57 -9.01 -2.02
N VAL A 183 1.46 -7.89 -1.34
CA VAL A 183 2.16 -6.64 -1.66
C VAL A 183 3.38 -6.55 -0.75
N PHE A 184 4.56 -6.62 -1.33
CA PHE A 184 5.84 -6.44 -0.65
C PHE A 184 6.29 -4.99 -0.80
N ILE A 185 6.71 -4.37 0.29
CA ILE A 185 7.13 -2.98 0.34
C ILE A 185 8.57 -2.95 0.88
N ASN A 186 9.52 -2.66 0.01
CA ASN A 186 10.93 -2.58 0.37
C ASN A 186 11.41 -1.13 0.37
N ASN A 187 11.26 -0.45 1.49
CA ASN A 187 11.77 0.90 1.69
C ASN A 187 13.20 0.89 2.27
N THR A 188 14.05 0.00 1.73
CA THR A 188 15.47 -0.13 2.11
C THR A 188 16.38 -0.13 0.89
N GLN A 189 17.65 0.10 1.13
CA GLN A 189 18.68 0.14 0.08
C GLN A 189 19.14 -1.25 -0.41
N ASN A 190 18.65 -2.33 0.17
CA ASN A 190 19.05 -3.68 -0.17
C ASN A 190 17.88 -4.48 -0.73
N GLU A 191 18.13 -5.27 -1.75
CA GLU A 191 17.20 -6.26 -2.25
C GLU A 191 16.84 -7.27 -1.16
N LYS A 192 15.61 -7.76 -1.16
CA LYS A 192 15.10 -8.77 -0.24
C LYS A 192 14.44 -9.90 -1.02
N THR A 193 14.55 -11.13 -0.52
CA THR A 193 13.84 -12.29 -1.08
C THR A 193 12.90 -12.88 -0.04
N PHE A 194 11.66 -13.15 -0.45
CA PHE A 194 10.62 -13.71 0.39
C PHE A 194 10.16 -15.07 -0.14
N ALA A 195 9.84 -15.98 0.76
CA ALA A 195 9.20 -17.25 0.45
C ALA A 195 7.70 -17.16 0.79
N ILE A 196 6.84 -17.26 -0.23
CA ILE A 196 5.39 -17.37 -0.05
C ILE A 196 5.04 -18.86 0.05
N LYS A 197 4.52 -19.28 1.20
CA LYS A 197 3.97 -20.63 1.38
C LYS A 197 2.51 -20.65 1.03
N THR A 198 2.12 -21.49 0.10
CA THR A 198 0.76 -21.57 -0.45
C THR A 198 0.01 -22.84 -0.04
N SER A 199 0.59 -23.68 0.81
CA SER A 199 0.04 -24.99 1.19
C SER A 199 -1.36 -24.92 1.83
N ASP A 200 -1.71 -23.81 2.46
CA ASP A 200 -2.99 -23.62 3.14
C ASP A 200 -4.04 -22.93 2.27
N LEU A 201 -3.73 -22.75 0.99
CA LEU A 201 -4.58 -22.13 -0.01
C LEU A 201 -5.15 -23.17 -1.00
N ASN A 202 -6.28 -22.87 -1.61
CA ASN A 202 -6.96 -23.72 -2.58
C ASN A 202 -6.67 -23.21 -4.01
N LEU A 203 -5.40 -23.07 -4.36
CA LEU A 203 -5.01 -22.50 -5.65
C LEU A 203 -5.24 -23.45 -6.80
N SER A 204 -5.69 -22.90 -7.93
CA SER A 204 -5.76 -23.59 -9.22
C SER A 204 -4.63 -23.21 -10.18
N VAL A 205 -3.73 -22.33 -9.75
CA VAL A 205 -2.59 -21.85 -10.55
C VAL A 205 -1.28 -22.41 -9.97
N ASP A 206 -0.28 -22.55 -10.82
CA ASP A 206 1.07 -23.02 -10.49
C ASP A 206 2.13 -21.93 -10.56
N ALA A 207 1.70 -20.68 -10.80
CA ALA A 207 2.57 -19.52 -10.83
C ALA A 207 1.86 -18.27 -10.30
N LEU A 208 2.63 -17.29 -9.88
CA LEU A 208 2.16 -15.97 -9.45
C LEU A 208 2.59 -14.93 -10.48
N HIS A 209 1.66 -14.08 -10.87
CA HIS A 209 1.96 -12.90 -11.68
C HIS A 209 2.65 -11.85 -10.82
N ILE A 210 3.69 -11.25 -11.35
CA ILE A 210 4.53 -10.26 -10.64
C ILE A 210 4.35 -8.89 -11.25
N TRP A 211 4.08 -7.92 -10.42
CA TRP A 211 3.99 -6.51 -10.78
C TRP A 211 4.93 -5.70 -9.90
N THR A 212 5.74 -4.85 -10.53
CA THR A 212 6.79 -4.10 -9.82
C THR A 212 6.64 -2.61 -10.09
N THR A 213 6.89 -1.81 -9.06
CA THR A 213 7.11 -0.37 -9.17
C THR A 213 8.44 -0.01 -8.53
N VAL A 214 9.25 0.68 -9.28
CA VAL A 214 10.48 1.36 -8.84
C VAL A 214 10.39 2.83 -9.25
N THR A 215 11.38 3.63 -8.89
CA THR A 215 11.45 5.04 -9.32
C THR A 215 11.39 5.12 -10.84
N ASP A 216 10.51 5.96 -11.36
CA ASP A 216 10.27 6.24 -12.79
C ASP A 216 9.79 5.03 -13.63
N ASP A 217 9.47 3.90 -13.00
CA ASP A 217 8.94 2.71 -13.71
C ASP A 217 7.83 2.07 -12.86
N TYR A 218 6.58 2.38 -13.18
CA TYR A 218 5.41 2.10 -12.35
C TYR A 218 4.56 0.95 -12.91
N LEU A 219 4.09 0.06 -12.02
CA LEU A 219 3.14 -1.02 -12.31
C LEU A 219 3.56 -1.86 -13.54
N LYS A 220 4.81 -2.27 -13.57
CA LYS A 220 5.34 -3.08 -14.67
C LYS A 220 5.19 -4.56 -14.37
N GLN A 221 4.56 -5.27 -15.30
CA GLN A 221 4.48 -6.71 -15.23
C GLN A 221 5.85 -7.33 -15.52
N GLY A 222 6.31 -8.19 -14.64
CA GLY A 222 7.52 -8.98 -14.77
C GLY A 222 7.23 -10.41 -15.23
N GLU A 223 8.24 -11.26 -15.14
CA GLU A 223 8.10 -12.69 -15.36
C GLU A 223 7.34 -13.33 -14.19
N ASP A 224 6.52 -14.33 -14.51
CA ASP A 224 5.79 -15.08 -13.50
C ASP A 224 6.74 -15.91 -12.62
N VAL A 225 6.42 -16.00 -11.34
CA VAL A 225 7.15 -16.82 -10.38
C VAL A 225 6.40 -18.13 -10.16
N LYS A 226 7.05 -19.25 -10.46
CA LYS A 226 6.49 -20.58 -10.27
C LYS A 226 6.33 -20.92 -8.79
N ILE A 227 5.27 -21.68 -8.51
CA ILE A 227 5.05 -22.30 -7.20
C ILE A 227 5.62 -23.72 -7.29
N GLU A 228 6.72 -23.98 -6.60
CA GLU A 228 7.37 -25.27 -6.55
C GLU A 228 7.24 -25.85 -5.14
N ASP A 229 6.71 -27.05 -5.02
CA ASP A 229 6.47 -27.72 -3.72
C ASP A 229 5.66 -26.85 -2.72
N GLY A 230 4.72 -26.06 -3.25
CA GLY A 230 3.91 -25.14 -2.44
C GLY A 230 4.62 -23.87 -1.97
N ILE A 231 5.76 -23.53 -2.56
CA ILE A 231 6.53 -22.33 -2.22
C ILE A 231 6.84 -21.53 -3.49
N ALA A 232 6.65 -20.22 -3.43
CA ALA A 232 7.10 -19.26 -4.44
C ALA A 232 8.13 -18.31 -3.83
N TYR A 233 9.26 -18.10 -4.50
CA TYR A 233 10.29 -17.16 -4.05
C TYR A 233 10.21 -15.86 -4.83
N VAL A 234 9.92 -14.77 -4.14
CA VAL A 234 9.74 -13.44 -4.73
C VAL A 234 10.91 -12.55 -4.33
N THR A 235 11.60 -12.01 -5.31
CA THR A 235 12.68 -11.03 -5.11
C THR A 235 12.12 -9.62 -5.23
N VAL A 236 12.41 -8.78 -4.24
CA VAL A 236 11.92 -7.42 -4.10
C VAL A 236 13.11 -6.46 -4.15
N PRO A 237 13.27 -5.71 -5.23
CA PRO A 237 14.39 -4.77 -5.37
C PRO A 237 14.44 -3.72 -4.25
N ALA A 238 15.60 -3.08 -4.09
CA ALA A 238 15.73 -1.93 -3.20
C ALA A 238 14.75 -0.82 -3.63
N TYR A 239 14.17 -0.14 -2.67
CA TYR A 239 13.22 0.96 -2.88
C TYR A 239 12.14 0.64 -3.93
N SER A 240 11.39 -0.42 -3.68
CA SER A 240 10.37 -0.90 -4.60
C SER A 240 9.10 -1.39 -3.90
N VAL A 241 8.04 -1.52 -4.69
CA VAL A 241 6.86 -2.32 -4.35
C VAL A 241 6.75 -3.45 -5.36
N VAL A 242 6.52 -4.65 -4.86
CA VAL A 242 6.24 -5.82 -5.69
C VAL A 242 4.93 -6.44 -5.25
N THR A 243 4.01 -6.64 -6.18
CA THR A 243 2.80 -7.45 -5.96
C THR A 243 2.98 -8.81 -6.61
N ALA A 244 2.83 -9.87 -5.82
CA ALA A 244 2.71 -11.23 -6.29
C ALA A 244 1.25 -11.66 -6.14
N THR A 245 0.61 -12.06 -7.24
CA THR A 245 -0.84 -12.29 -7.28
C THR A 245 -1.21 -13.53 -8.09
N THR A 246 -2.31 -14.16 -7.71
CA THR A 246 -2.97 -15.21 -8.51
C THR A 246 -3.94 -14.64 -9.54
N LEU A 247 -4.19 -13.33 -9.52
CA LEU A 247 -5.12 -12.69 -10.43
C LEU A 247 -4.49 -12.47 -11.80
N ASP A 248 -5.11 -13.03 -12.83
CA ASP A 248 -4.84 -12.66 -14.22
C ASP A 248 -5.52 -11.32 -14.51
N THR A 249 -4.83 -10.24 -14.20
CA THR A 249 -5.33 -8.88 -14.40
C THR A 249 -4.25 -7.99 -14.99
N THR A 250 -4.66 -7.17 -15.93
CA THR A 250 -3.81 -6.12 -16.48
C THR A 250 -4.32 -4.81 -15.92
N PRO A 251 -3.55 -4.12 -15.07
CA PRO A 251 -3.93 -2.80 -14.61
C PRO A 251 -4.19 -1.88 -15.80
N GLU A 252 -5.25 -1.10 -15.74
CA GLU A 252 -5.47 -0.02 -16.68
C GLU A 252 -4.27 0.91 -16.63
N ARG A 253 -3.80 1.30 -17.78
CA ARG A 253 -2.78 2.35 -17.86
C ARG A 253 -3.45 3.66 -17.46
N PHE A 254 -2.77 4.41 -16.62
CA PHE A 254 -3.16 5.79 -16.39
C PHE A 254 -2.87 6.60 -17.67
N PRO A 255 -3.71 7.59 -18.01
CA PRO A 255 -3.43 8.47 -19.11
C PRO A 255 -2.03 9.07 -18.94
N THR A 256 -1.29 9.16 -20.02
CA THR A 256 -0.04 9.96 -20.04
C THR A 256 -0.43 11.43 -20.12
N GLU A 257 0.34 12.28 -19.47
CA GLU A 257 0.23 13.73 -19.51
C GLU A 257 0.30 14.28 -20.94
#